data_88cc9ac33372b8573d15ea7c3ffa5867
#
_entry.id   88cc9ac33372b8573d15ea7c3ffa5867
#
_cell.length_a   1.000
_cell.length_b   1.000
_cell.length_c   1.000
_cell.angle_alpha   90.00
_cell.angle_beta   90.00
_cell.angle_gamma   90.00
#
_symmetry.space_group_name_H-M   'P 1'
#
loop_
_entity.id
_entity.type
_entity.pdbx_description
1 polymer ?
#
loop_
_entity_poly.entity_id
_entity_poly.type
_entity_poly.pdbx_seq_one_letter_code
_entity_poly.pdbx_strand_id
1 'polypeptide(L)'
;TGLSPDKNKIIEIGAVKVEGGEITDRFSTFVNPEVPIPFRIEELTSIKDDMVIDAPKIEEILPEFMQFCEGAIMVAHNADFDMSFIRKNCKDQGIERDFTIVDTIALARILLPNLNRFKLDTVAKALNVSLENHHRAVDDAACTAEIFIKFITMLKERGIGDLDAVN
;
A
#
# COMPACT_ATOMS: atom_id res chain seq x y z
N THR A 1 -7.12 -7.39 10.22
CA THR A 1 -8.18 -8.32 10.60
C THR A 1 -9.58 -7.87 10.15
N GLY A 2 -9.68 -6.78 9.42
CA GLY A 2 -10.94 -6.24 8.90
C GLY A 2 -10.78 -4.88 8.26
N LEU A 3 -11.87 -4.13 8.15
CA LEU A 3 -11.92 -2.88 7.37
C LEU A 3 -11.86 -1.61 8.22
N SER A 4 -12.00 -1.72 9.54
CA SER A 4 -12.08 -0.57 10.44
C SER A 4 -10.78 -0.42 11.24
N PRO A 5 -10.03 0.68 11.08
CA PRO A 5 -8.78 0.87 11.83
C PRO A 5 -8.99 0.96 13.35
N ASP A 6 -10.17 1.39 13.80
CA ASP A 6 -10.47 1.47 15.23
C ASP A 6 -10.76 0.11 15.87
N LYS A 7 -11.21 -0.86 15.08
CA LYS A 7 -11.68 -2.17 15.56
C LYS A 7 -10.81 -3.34 15.12
N ASN A 8 -10.03 -3.15 14.08
CA ASN A 8 -9.29 -4.22 13.43
C ASN A 8 -7.78 -3.96 13.48
N LYS A 9 -7.02 -5.02 13.30
CA LYS A 9 -5.55 -5.02 13.44
C LYS A 9 -4.89 -5.30 12.11
N ILE A 10 -3.66 -4.78 11.95
CA ILE A 10 -2.79 -5.08 10.81
C ILE A 10 -2.22 -6.49 10.99
N ILE A 11 -2.14 -7.25 9.91
CA ILE A 11 -1.55 -8.60 9.89
C ILE A 11 -0.37 -8.72 8.94
N GLU A 12 -0.22 -7.79 8.02
CA GLU A 12 0.93 -7.74 7.10
C GLU A 12 1.15 -6.31 6.64
N ILE A 13 2.42 -5.92 6.53
CA ILE A 13 2.82 -4.67 5.89
C ILE A 13 3.78 -4.98 4.76
N GLY A 14 3.47 -4.49 3.58
CA GLY A 14 4.34 -4.58 2.42
C GLY A 14 4.47 -3.23 1.75
N ALA A 15 5.69 -2.86 1.44
CA ALA A 15 5.99 -1.62 0.73
C ALA A 15 7.23 -1.78 -0.13
N VAL A 16 7.32 -0.99 -1.17
CA VAL A 16 8.53 -0.87 -1.98
C VAL A 16 8.90 0.59 -2.12
N LYS A 17 10.18 0.86 -2.24
CA LYS A 17 10.71 2.20 -2.48
C LYS A 17 11.03 2.36 -3.95
N VAL A 18 10.62 3.47 -4.53
CA VAL A 18 10.88 3.82 -5.93
C VAL A 18 11.77 5.04 -5.96
N GLU A 19 12.87 4.94 -6.70
CA GLU A 19 13.81 6.04 -6.95
C GLU A 19 14.25 6.00 -8.41
N GLY A 20 14.18 7.13 -9.10
CA GLY A 20 14.61 7.21 -10.50
C GLY A 20 13.82 6.30 -11.45
N GLY A 21 12.55 6.05 -11.15
CA GLY A 21 11.69 5.19 -11.96
C GLY A 21 11.88 3.69 -11.75
N GLU A 22 12.62 3.29 -10.73
CA GLU A 22 12.90 1.88 -10.43
C GLU A 22 12.62 1.56 -8.96
N ILE A 23 12.25 0.30 -8.70
CA ILE A 23 12.13 -0.22 -7.34
C ILE A 23 13.52 -0.46 -6.79
N THR A 24 13.89 0.22 -5.70
CA THR A 24 15.23 0.18 -5.11
C THR A 24 15.29 -0.51 -3.77
N ASP A 25 14.18 -0.67 -3.07
CA ASP A 25 14.14 -1.32 -1.76
C ASP A 25 12.75 -1.89 -1.48
N ARG A 26 12.67 -2.84 -0.55
CA ARG A 26 11.44 -3.53 -0.17
C ARG A 26 11.34 -3.63 1.34
N PHE A 27 10.12 -3.52 1.85
CA PHE A 27 9.77 -3.79 3.25
C PHE A 27 8.62 -4.80 3.26
N SER A 28 8.80 -5.92 3.91
CA SER A 28 7.77 -6.97 3.98
C SER A 28 7.84 -7.68 5.31
N THR A 29 6.73 -7.69 6.05
CA THR A 29 6.65 -8.39 7.32
C THR A 29 5.22 -8.78 7.64
N PHE A 30 5.05 -9.95 8.24
CA PHE A 30 3.82 -10.26 8.97
C PHE A 30 3.82 -9.49 10.29
N VAL A 31 2.63 -9.26 10.82
CA VAL A 31 2.41 -8.59 12.09
C VAL A 31 1.53 -9.48 12.94
N ASN A 32 1.95 -9.76 14.18
CA ASN A 32 1.10 -10.46 15.13
C ASN A 32 -0.03 -9.51 15.60
N PRO A 33 -1.29 -9.77 15.22
CA PRO A 33 -2.38 -8.88 15.58
C PRO A 33 -2.82 -9.03 17.04
N GLU A 34 -2.32 -10.04 17.75
CA GLU A 34 -2.69 -10.39 19.14
C GLU A 34 -4.18 -10.75 19.31
N VAL A 35 -4.87 -10.97 18.21
CA VAL A 35 -6.27 -11.44 18.17
C VAL A 35 -6.39 -12.48 17.06
N PRO A 36 -7.38 -13.38 17.13
CA PRO A 36 -7.62 -14.34 16.05
C PRO A 36 -7.93 -13.64 14.74
N ILE A 37 -7.43 -14.19 13.62
CA ILE A 37 -7.77 -13.73 12.29
C ILE A 37 -9.15 -14.28 11.92
N PRO A 38 -10.14 -13.42 11.58
CA PRO A 38 -11.44 -13.90 11.16
C PRO A 38 -11.34 -14.78 9.91
N PHE A 39 -12.16 -15.83 9.86
CA PHE A 39 -12.14 -16.78 8.74
C PHE A 39 -12.26 -16.11 7.37
N ARG A 40 -13.12 -15.10 7.26
CA ARG A 40 -13.30 -14.34 6.03
C ARG A 40 -12.01 -13.63 5.58
N ILE A 41 -11.22 -13.15 6.54
CA ILE A 41 -9.94 -12.49 6.23
C ILE A 41 -8.89 -13.54 5.86
N GLU A 42 -8.88 -14.69 6.51
CA GLU A 42 -8.02 -15.82 6.13
C GLU A 42 -8.31 -16.26 4.69
N GLU A 43 -9.58 -16.39 4.32
CA GLU A 43 -9.97 -16.71 2.95
C GLU A 43 -9.49 -15.67 1.94
N LEU A 44 -9.61 -14.39 2.29
CA LEU A 44 -9.23 -13.28 1.41
C LEU A 44 -7.72 -13.17 1.21
N THR A 45 -6.95 -13.32 2.29
CA THR A 45 -5.52 -13.02 2.32
C THR A 45 -4.64 -14.27 2.29
N SER A 46 -5.21 -15.44 2.59
CA SER A 46 -4.49 -16.70 2.83
C SER A 46 -3.52 -16.62 4.02
N ILE A 47 -3.66 -15.61 4.88
CA ILE A 47 -2.87 -15.49 6.11
C ILE A 47 -3.62 -16.16 7.25
N LYS A 48 -2.98 -17.15 7.88
CA LYS A 48 -3.52 -17.93 8.98
C LYS A 48 -2.90 -17.52 10.30
N ASP A 49 -3.56 -17.85 11.40
CA ASP A 49 -3.07 -17.54 12.75
C ASP A 49 -1.66 -18.07 13.02
N ASP A 50 -1.33 -19.27 12.53
CA ASP A 50 -0.01 -19.87 12.71
C ASP A 50 1.11 -19.12 11.96
N MET A 51 0.78 -18.35 10.94
CA MET A 51 1.74 -17.56 10.18
C MET A 51 2.14 -16.26 10.89
N VAL A 52 1.31 -15.77 11.80
CA VAL A 52 1.50 -14.48 12.47
C VAL A 52 1.77 -14.58 13.97
N ILE A 53 1.59 -15.76 14.56
CA ILE A 53 1.70 -15.94 16.02
C ILE A 53 3.10 -15.63 16.55
N ASP A 54 4.14 -15.91 15.77
CA ASP A 54 5.53 -15.62 16.11
C ASP A 54 6.06 -14.36 15.42
N ALA A 55 5.20 -13.64 14.71
CA ALA A 55 5.56 -12.40 14.06
C ALA A 55 5.71 -11.27 15.08
N PRO A 56 6.51 -10.23 14.75
CA PRO A 56 6.61 -9.05 15.60
C PRO A 56 5.26 -8.34 15.74
N LYS A 57 5.09 -7.64 16.86
CA LYS A 57 3.90 -6.82 17.09
C LYS A 57 4.05 -5.47 16.41
N ILE A 58 2.93 -4.78 16.21
CA ILE A 58 2.91 -3.48 15.52
C ILE A 58 3.80 -2.43 16.22
N GLU A 59 3.91 -2.49 17.54
CA GLU A 59 4.76 -1.58 18.31
C GLU A 59 6.25 -1.73 17.98
N GLU A 60 6.68 -2.92 17.57
CA GLU A 60 8.05 -3.20 17.16
C GLU A 60 8.30 -2.80 15.71
N ILE A 61 7.31 -3.01 14.86
CA ILE A 61 7.42 -2.83 13.40
C ILE A 61 7.25 -1.36 12.98
N LEU A 62 6.32 -0.65 13.59
CA LEU A 62 5.94 0.68 13.12
C LEU A 62 7.11 1.67 13.10
N PRO A 63 7.98 1.73 14.11
CA PRO A 63 9.18 2.58 14.04
C PRO A 63 10.11 2.25 12.86
N GLU A 64 10.31 0.96 12.58
CA GLU A 64 11.11 0.52 11.43
C GLU A 64 10.47 0.91 10.10
N PHE A 65 9.15 0.75 10.01
CA PHE A 65 8.41 1.15 8.82
C PHE A 65 8.45 2.67 8.62
N MET A 66 8.33 3.44 9.69
CA MET A 66 8.46 4.90 9.64
C MET A 66 9.85 5.33 9.15
N GLN A 67 10.90 4.64 9.58
CA GLN A 67 12.25 4.90 9.10
C GLN A 67 12.37 4.58 7.60
N PHE A 68 11.79 3.47 7.15
CA PHE A 68 11.75 3.10 5.73
C PHE A 68 11.05 4.17 4.89
N CYS A 69 10.00 4.78 5.40
CA CYS A 69 9.19 5.79 4.71
C CYS A 69 9.75 7.22 4.83
N GLU A 70 10.84 7.44 5.56
CA GLU A 70 11.35 8.78 5.82
C GLU A 70 11.70 9.53 4.54
N GLY A 71 11.18 10.75 4.41
CA GLY A 71 11.42 11.61 3.25
C GLY A 71 10.67 11.17 1.99
N ALA A 72 9.83 10.15 2.05
CA ALA A 72 9.13 9.62 0.90
C ALA A 72 7.70 10.13 0.79
N ILE A 73 7.21 10.21 -0.45
CA ILE A 73 5.80 10.37 -0.75
C ILE A 73 5.17 8.97 -0.68
N MET A 74 4.05 8.86 0.02
CA MET A 74 3.32 7.60 0.16
C MET A 74 2.39 7.41 -1.04
N VAL A 75 2.50 6.27 -1.70
CA VAL A 75 1.65 5.92 -2.84
C VAL A 75 0.93 4.61 -2.52
N ALA A 76 -0.37 4.60 -2.68
CA ALA A 76 -1.16 3.39 -2.46
C ALA A 76 -2.35 3.33 -3.40
N HIS A 77 -2.83 2.12 -3.64
CA HIS A 77 -4.04 1.87 -4.39
C HIS A 77 -5.22 1.81 -3.42
N ASN A 78 -6.06 2.82 -3.39
CA ASN A 78 -7.05 3.10 -2.35
C ASN A 78 -6.36 3.58 -1.05
N ALA A 79 -5.66 4.68 -1.16
CA ALA A 79 -4.74 5.18 -0.13
C ALA A 79 -5.41 5.49 1.21
N ASP A 80 -6.65 5.96 1.22
CA ASP A 80 -7.38 6.26 2.46
C ASP A 80 -7.50 5.03 3.35
N PHE A 81 -7.70 3.85 2.74
CA PHE A 81 -7.79 2.59 3.48
C PHE A 81 -6.47 2.26 4.20
N ASP A 82 -5.38 2.18 3.46
CA ASP A 82 -4.07 1.84 4.03
C ASP A 82 -3.59 2.88 5.04
N MET A 83 -3.73 4.15 4.70
CA MET A 83 -3.26 5.23 5.54
C MET A 83 -4.08 5.39 6.82
N SER A 84 -5.36 5.01 6.82
CA SER A 84 -6.17 5.03 8.02
C SER A 84 -5.61 4.10 9.10
N PHE A 85 -5.17 2.91 8.72
CA PHE A 85 -4.51 1.96 9.64
C PHE A 85 -3.15 2.48 10.13
N ILE A 86 -2.34 3.01 9.23
CA ILE A 86 -1.02 3.56 9.58
C ILE A 86 -1.18 4.74 10.55
N ARG A 87 -2.06 5.68 10.25
CA ARG A 87 -2.32 6.84 11.10
C ARG A 87 -2.85 6.47 12.47
N LYS A 88 -3.78 5.49 12.53
CA LYS A 88 -4.33 5.01 13.81
C LYS A 88 -3.23 4.40 14.68
N ASN A 89 -2.38 3.56 14.11
CA ASN A 89 -1.28 2.95 14.86
C ASN A 89 -0.21 3.97 15.26
N CYS A 90 0.09 4.94 14.41
CA CYS A 90 0.97 6.06 14.78
C CYS A 90 0.41 6.84 15.96
N LYS A 91 -0.87 7.19 15.92
CA LYS A 91 -1.56 7.89 17.01
C LYS A 91 -1.49 7.11 18.31
N ASP A 92 -1.77 5.81 18.27
CA ASP A 92 -1.76 4.94 19.44
C ASP A 92 -0.37 4.82 20.09
N GLN A 93 0.69 4.95 19.28
CA GLN A 93 2.07 4.89 19.75
C GLN A 93 2.71 6.26 20.00
N GLY A 94 1.95 7.35 19.84
CA GLY A 94 2.45 8.70 20.04
C GLY A 94 3.44 9.16 18.97
N ILE A 95 3.39 8.58 17.77
CA ILE A 95 4.21 8.97 16.64
C ILE A 95 3.48 10.07 15.87
N GLU A 96 4.06 11.27 15.86
CA GLU A 96 3.54 12.40 15.08
C GLU A 96 4.26 12.46 13.75
N ARG A 97 3.52 12.36 12.65
CA ARG A 97 4.08 12.43 11.32
C ARG A 97 3.03 12.82 10.29
N ASP A 98 3.36 13.76 9.44
CA ASP A 98 2.55 14.13 8.30
C ASP A 98 3.00 13.34 7.07
N PHE A 99 2.03 12.88 6.29
CA PHE A 99 2.29 12.12 5.06
C PHE A 99 1.77 12.89 3.86
N THR A 100 2.61 12.98 2.83
CA THR A 100 2.16 13.34 1.48
C THR A 100 1.72 12.05 0.79
N ILE A 101 0.49 12.01 0.29
CA ILE A 101 -0.14 10.80 -0.19
C ILE A 101 -0.63 10.96 -1.62
N VAL A 102 -0.36 9.97 -2.46
CA VAL A 102 -0.90 9.85 -3.81
C VAL A 102 -1.71 8.55 -3.90
N ASP A 103 -2.93 8.64 -4.40
CA ASP A 103 -3.81 7.49 -4.62
C ASP A 103 -3.82 7.11 -6.10
N THR A 104 -3.35 5.91 -6.42
CA THR A 104 -3.33 5.42 -7.80
C THR A 104 -4.73 5.17 -8.37
N ILE A 105 -5.76 4.97 -7.54
CA ILE A 105 -7.14 4.94 -8.03
C ILE A 105 -7.56 6.31 -8.57
N ALA A 106 -7.24 7.38 -7.85
CA ALA A 106 -7.54 8.73 -8.30
C ALA A 106 -6.86 9.05 -9.63
N LEU A 107 -5.59 8.66 -9.77
CA LEU A 107 -4.85 8.80 -11.04
C LEU A 107 -5.46 7.95 -12.16
N ALA A 108 -5.85 6.72 -11.85
CA ALA A 108 -6.45 5.82 -12.82
C ALA A 108 -7.76 6.38 -13.39
N ARG A 109 -8.58 7.00 -12.56
CA ARG A 109 -9.82 7.63 -13.01
C ARG A 109 -9.58 8.74 -14.03
N ILE A 110 -8.49 9.46 -13.90
CA ILE A 110 -8.10 10.54 -14.81
C ILE A 110 -7.44 9.99 -16.07
N LEU A 111 -6.49 9.06 -15.92
CA LEU A 111 -5.63 8.59 -17.00
C LEU A 111 -6.22 7.42 -17.79
N LEU A 112 -7.14 6.68 -17.20
CA LEU A 112 -7.81 5.52 -17.81
C LEU A 112 -9.33 5.70 -17.74
N PRO A 113 -9.90 6.75 -18.37
CA PRO A 113 -11.30 7.11 -18.19
C PRO A 113 -12.30 6.08 -18.76
N ASN A 114 -11.82 5.17 -19.61
CA ASN A 114 -12.66 4.15 -20.24
C ASN A 114 -12.84 2.89 -19.39
N LEU A 115 -12.11 2.77 -18.27
CA LEU A 115 -12.29 1.65 -17.35
C LEU A 115 -13.55 1.82 -16.52
N ASN A 116 -14.29 0.73 -16.32
CA ASN A 116 -15.48 0.70 -15.48
C ASN A 116 -15.17 0.34 -14.02
N ARG A 117 -14.01 -0.25 -13.78
CA ARG A 117 -13.55 -0.69 -12.45
C ARG A 117 -12.08 -0.33 -12.27
N PHE A 118 -11.70 -0.05 -11.02
CA PHE A 118 -10.35 0.41 -10.69
C PHE A 118 -9.67 -0.46 -9.62
N LYS A 119 -10.05 -1.74 -9.54
CA LYS A 119 -9.32 -2.70 -8.71
C LYS A 119 -7.89 -2.83 -9.21
N LEU A 120 -6.97 -3.19 -8.32
CA LEU A 120 -5.55 -3.29 -8.65
C LEU A 120 -5.28 -4.20 -9.85
N ASP A 121 -5.89 -5.38 -9.89
CA ASP A 121 -5.76 -6.34 -11.00
C ASP A 121 -6.28 -5.77 -12.32
N THR A 122 -7.40 -5.06 -12.28
CA THR A 122 -7.99 -4.43 -13.48
C THR A 122 -7.08 -3.35 -14.04
N VAL A 123 -6.57 -2.47 -13.19
CA VAL A 123 -5.65 -1.40 -13.60
C VAL A 123 -4.32 -1.97 -14.09
N ALA A 124 -3.78 -2.96 -13.40
CA ALA A 124 -2.56 -3.65 -13.80
C ALA A 124 -2.68 -4.25 -15.20
N LYS A 125 -3.80 -4.95 -15.46
CA LYS A 125 -4.06 -5.55 -16.76
C LYS A 125 -4.18 -4.49 -17.85
N ALA A 126 -4.87 -3.39 -17.60
CA ALA A 126 -5.01 -2.29 -18.55
C ALA A 126 -3.68 -1.65 -18.93
N LEU A 127 -2.72 -1.63 -18.01
CA LEU A 127 -1.38 -1.08 -18.22
C LEU A 127 -0.32 -2.13 -18.58
N ASN A 128 -0.73 -3.38 -18.72
CA ASN A 128 0.17 -4.50 -18.99
C ASN A 128 1.25 -4.66 -17.90
N VAL A 129 0.84 -4.49 -16.64
CA VAL A 129 1.67 -4.71 -15.46
C VAL A 129 1.35 -6.09 -14.88
N SER A 130 2.40 -6.86 -14.56
CA SER A 130 2.25 -8.17 -13.92
C SER A 130 1.84 -8.03 -12.45
N LEU A 131 0.90 -8.87 -12.02
CA LEU A 131 0.50 -8.99 -10.62
C LEU A 131 0.70 -10.43 -10.18
N GLU A 132 1.87 -10.70 -9.59
CA GLU A 132 2.23 -12.02 -9.07
C GLU A 132 1.87 -12.09 -7.58
N ASN A 133 1.56 -13.31 -7.11
CA ASN A 133 1.25 -13.57 -5.71
C ASN A 133 0.23 -12.59 -5.11
N HIS A 134 -0.82 -12.31 -5.87
CA HIS A 134 -1.89 -11.43 -5.42
C HIS A 134 -2.32 -11.82 -3.99
N HIS A 135 -2.57 -10.83 -3.14
CA HIS A 135 -2.85 -10.91 -1.70
C HIS A 135 -1.62 -10.97 -0.78
N ARG A 136 -0.38 -11.00 -1.32
CA ARG A 136 0.79 -10.66 -0.51
C ARG A 136 1.02 -9.15 -0.59
N ALA A 137 1.13 -8.50 0.57
CA ALA A 137 1.19 -7.04 0.63
C ALA A 137 2.35 -6.44 -0.18
N VAL A 138 3.54 -7.05 -0.13
CA VAL A 138 4.70 -6.56 -0.88
C VAL A 138 4.54 -6.72 -2.40
N ASP A 139 3.86 -7.75 -2.85
CA ASP A 139 3.61 -7.98 -4.27
C ASP A 139 2.55 -7.01 -4.81
N ASP A 140 1.52 -6.72 -4.03
CA ASP A 140 0.55 -5.69 -4.35
C ASP A 140 1.21 -4.30 -4.36
N ALA A 141 2.12 -4.03 -3.43
CA ALA A 141 2.89 -2.79 -3.41
C ALA A 141 3.81 -2.66 -4.64
N ALA A 142 4.48 -3.73 -5.04
CA ALA A 142 5.32 -3.73 -6.24
C ALA A 142 4.49 -3.48 -7.51
N CYS A 143 3.33 -4.11 -7.61
CA CYS A 143 2.39 -3.87 -8.71
C CYS A 143 1.93 -2.40 -8.73
N THR A 144 1.56 -1.85 -7.58
CA THR A 144 1.17 -0.44 -7.45
C THR A 144 2.30 0.49 -7.86
N ALA A 145 3.54 0.17 -7.50
CA ALA A 145 4.72 0.94 -7.90
C ALA A 145 4.90 0.96 -9.41
N GLU A 146 4.78 -0.19 -10.08
CA GLU A 146 4.87 -0.28 -11.53
C GLU A 146 3.76 0.53 -12.22
N ILE A 147 2.55 0.46 -11.69
CA ILE A 147 1.40 1.26 -12.15
C ILE A 147 1.71 2.75 -12.01
N PHE A 148 2.21 3.16 -10.85
CA PHE A 148 2.55 4.55 -10.57
C PHE A 148 3.62 5.08 -11.52
N ILE A 149 4.66 4.30 -11.78
CA ILE A 149 5.74 4.64 -12.71
C ILE A 149 5.16 4.90 -14.12
N LYS A 150 4.25 4.02 -14.58
CA LYS A 150 3.58 4.21 -15.88
C LYS A 150 2.70 5.46 -15.88
N PHE A 151 1.99 5.74 -14.79
CA PHE A 151 1.19 6.96 -14.67
C PHE A 151 2.04 8.23 -14.75
N ILE A 152 3.20 8.23 -14.09
CA ILE A 152 4.13 9.37 -14.17
C ILE A 152 4.59 9.61 -15.62
N THR A 153 4.91 8.55 -16.35
CA THR A 153 5.25 8.65 -17.78
C THR A 153 4.11 9.25 -18.59
N MET A 154 2.88 8.77 -18.36
CA MET A 154 1.69 9.30 -19.05
C MET A 154 1.44 10.77 -18.72
N LEU A 155 1.64 11.19 -17.48
CA LEU A 155 1.51 12.58 -17.04
C LEU A 155 2.55 13.48 -17.72
N LYS A 156 3.79 13.02 -17.82
CA LYS A 156 4.87 13.74 -18.52
C LYS A 156 4.55 13.93 -20.01
N GLU A 157 3.98 12.92 -20.66
CA GLU A 157 3.53 12.99 -22.04
C GLU A 157 2.41 14.03 -22.24
N ARG A 158 1.62 14.30 -21.19
CA ARG A 158 0.58 15.33 -21.19
C ARG A 158 1.10 16.71 -20.75
N GLY A 159 2.41 16.86 -20.50
CA GLY A 159 3.02 18.12 -20.06
C GLY A 159 2.91 18.37 -18.56
N ILE A 160 2.51 17.38 -17.75
CA ILE A 160 2.45 17.47 -16.30
C ILE A 160 3.70 16.78 -15.73
N GLY A 161 4.67 17.54 -15.25
CA GLY A 161 5.95 17.00 -14.80
C GLY A 161 6.14 16.96 -13.28
N ASP A 162 5.20 17.49 -12.50
CA ASP A 162 5.30 17.66 -11.05
C ASP A 162 4.15 16.96 -10.35
N LEU A 163 4.45 16.20 -9.28
CA LEU A 163 3.43 15.55 -8.46
C LEU A 163 2.51 16.55 -7.75
N ASP A 164 2.99 17.74 -7.44
CA ASP A 164 2.16 18.79 -6.83
C ASP A 164 1.02 19.23 -7.73
N ALA A 165 1.20 19.13 -9.04
CA ALA A 165 0.15 19.44 -10.01
C ALA A 165 -0.97 18.38 -10.05
N VAL A 166 -0.75 17.19 -9.49
CA VAL A 166 -1.70 16.07 -9.48
C VAL A 166 -2.52 16.05 -8.19
N ASN A 167 -1.96 16.57 -7.12
CA ASN A 167 -2.60 16.68 -5.83
C ASN A 167 -3.40 17.98 -5.72
#